data_2b3da0a611dea6eb35df6c3bcab536f8
#
_entry.id   2b3da0a611dea6eb35df6c3bcab536f8
#
_cell.length_a   1.000
_cell.length_b   1.000
_cell.length_c   1.000
_cell.angle_alpha   90.00
_cell.angle_beta   90.00
_cell.angle_gamma   90.00
#
_symmetry.space_group_name_H-M   'P 1'
#
loop_
_entity.id
_entity.type
_entity.pdbx_description
1 polymer ?
#
loop_
_entity_poly.entity_id
_entity_poly.type
_entity_poly.pdbx_seq_one_letter_code
_entity_poly.pdbx_strand_id
1 'polypeptide(L)'
;LVASIDALRGFDMFWIAGGGALLSAFLGIFVDPFPDWLRYQLSHPDWEGFSAWDMIMPLFLFIVGTAMPFSFAKRIERGAGKGDLYAKIFIRAGVLFVFGMMVQGNLLEYNLARLQLYSNTLQAIACGYVIAAFVMLNFRVLWQLLAVVALLAGYWGLMMFVPFEGKPAGTLEPDANLARYIDALILGRFRDPGTTYTWVLSSL
;
A
#
# COMPACT_ATOMS: atom_id res chain seq x y z
N LEU A 1 3.10 -23.82 7.62
CA LEU A 1 2.90 -22.81 6.57
C LEU A 1 2.11 -23.44 5.45
N VAL A 2 1.17 -22.71 4.90
CA VAL A 2 0.30 -23.21 3.82
C VAL A 2 1.08 -22.96 2.52
N ALA A 3 1.50 -24.02 1.84
CA ALA A 3 2.33 -23.93 0.64
C ALA A 3 1.76 -23.01 -0.44
N SER A 4 0.43 -22.95 -0.55
CA SER A 4 -0.26 -22.03 -1.48
C SER A 4 -0.02 -20.55 -1.16
N ILE A 5 0.02 -20.15 0.11
CA ILE A 5 0.30 -18.76 0.51
C ILE A 5 1.78 -18.42 0.20
N ASP A 6 2.68 -19.36 0.44
CA ASP A 6 4.11 -19.13 0.16
C ASP A 6 4.38 -19.08 -1.35
N ALA A 7 3.69 -19.89 -2.16
CA ALA A 7 3.76 -19.84 -3.62
C ALA A 7 3.20 -18.51 -4.17
N LEU A 8 2.05 -18.07 -3.64
CA LEU A 8 1.45 -16.81 -4.04
C LEU A 8 2.33 -15.60 -3.65
N ARG A 9 2.98 -15.67 -2.48
CA ARG A 9 3.97 -14.67 -2.07
C ARG A 9 5.18 -14.64 -3.01
N GLY A 10 5.68 -15.80 -3.41
CA GLY A 10 6.79 -15.90 -4.37
C GLY A 10 6.42 -15.29 -5.72
N PHE A 11 5.21 -15.58 -6.21
CA PHE A 11 4.67 -15.00 -7.44
C PHE A 11 4.61 -13.47 -7.36
N ASP A 12 4.01 -12.93 -6.31
CA ASP A 12 3.86 -11.49 -6.11
C ASP A 12 5.23 -10.78 -5.97
N MET A 13 6.16 -11.37 -5.20
CA MET A 13 7.52 -10.86 -5.07
C MET A 13 8.30 -10.85 -6.39
N PHE A 14 8.06 -11.81 -7.29
CA PHE A 14 8.64 -11.80 -8.62
C PHE A 14 8.23 -10.53 -9.41
N TRP A 15 6.94 -10.17 -9.36
CA TRP A 15 6.45 -8.96 -10.02
C TRP A 15 7.00 -7.69 -9.40
N ILE A 16 7.03 -7.59 -8.08
CA ILE A 16 7.59 -6.43 -7.35
C ILE A 16 9.09 -6.27 -7.62
N ALA A 17 9.83 -7.38 -7.73
CA ALA A 17 11.27 -7.37 -7.97
C ALA A 17 11.69 -7.04 -9.42
N GLY A 18 10.72 -6.81 -10.32
CA GLY A 18 10.99 -6.43 -11.70
C GLY A 18 10.50 -7.43 -12.75
N GLY A 19 9.66 -8.40 -12.35
CA GLY A 19 9.10 -9.41 -13.27
C GLY A 19 8.38 -8.80 -14.47
N GLY A 20 7.72 -7.64 -14.29
CA GLY A 20 7.10 -6.91 -15.38
C GLY A 20 8.10 -6.37 -16.41
N ALA A 21 9.19 -5.79 -15.94
CA ALA A 21 10.26 -5.31 -16.82
C ALA A 21 10.92 -6.48 -17.58
N LEU A 22 11.15 -7.59 -16.86
CA LEU A 22 11.70 -8.81 -17.47
C LEU A 22 10.76 -9.38 -18.53
N LEU A 23 9.47 -9.48 -18.22
CA LEU A 23 8.46 -9.96 -19.17
C LEU A 23 8.34 -9.02 -20.37
N SER A 24 8.32 -7.72 -20.17
CA SER A 24 8.26 -6.74 -21.25
C SER A 24 9.50 -6.83 -22.16
N ALA A 25 10.68 -6.93 -21.58
CA ALA A 25 11.91 -7.11 -22.35
C ALA A 25 11.92 -8.42 -23.15
N PHE A 26 11.48 -9.53 -22.53
CA PHE A 26 11.38 -10.81 -23.20
C PHE A 26 10.37 -10.80 -24.35
N LEU A 27 9.17 -10.29 -24.12
CA LEU A 27 8.13 -10.21 -25.16
C LEU A 27 8.52 -9.26 -26.28
N GLY A 28 9.25 -8.17 -25.97
CA GLY A 28 9.73 -7.20 -26.97
C GLY A 28 10.68 -7.79 -28.00
N ILE A 29 11.29 -8.98 -27.72
CA ILE A 29 12.10 -9.70 -28.70
C ILE A 29 11.24 -10.28 -29.83
N PHE A 30 9.99 -10.64 -29.52
CA PHE A 30 9.11 -11.35 -30.45
C PHE A 30 7.96 -10.51 -30.99
N VAL A 31 7.59 -9.48 -30.26
CA VAL A 31 6.41 -8.63 -30.55
C VAL A 31 6.76 -7.16 -30.35
N ASP A 32 7.06 -6.46 -31.45
CA ASP A 32 7.31 -5.02 -31.44
C ASP A 32 6.61 -4.38 -32.68
N PRO A 33 5.71 -3.39 -32.48
CA PRO A 33 5.24 -2.83 -31.21
C PRO A 33 4.28 -3.74 -30.44
N PHE A 34 4.26 -3.57 -29.09
CA PHE A 34 3.28 -4.28 -28.26
C PHE A 34 1.84 -3.91 -28.65
N PRO A 35 0.92 -4.88 -28.66
CA PRO A 35 -0.51 -4.59 -28.73
C PRO A 35 -0.94 -3.65 -27.59
N ASP A 36 -1.81 -2.69 -27.89
CA ASP A 36 -2.22 -1.66 -26.91
C ASP A 36 -2.85 -2.26 -25.65
N TRP A 37 -3.61 -3.35 -25.79
CA TRP A 37 -4.20 -4.05 -24.65
C TRP A 37 -3.12 -4.61 -23.70
N LEU A 38 -2.01 -5.14 -24.23
CA LEU A 38 -0.93 -5.71 -23.44
C LEU A 38 -0.13 -4.61 -22.73
N ARG A 39 0.15 -3.52 -23.46
CA ARG A 39 0.78 -2.33 -22.88
C ARG A 39 -0.04 -1.78 -21.73
N TYR A 40 -1.37 -1.67 -21.91
CA TYR A 40 -2.29 -1.22 -20.86
C TYR A 40 -2.22 -2.12 -19.62
N GLN A 41 -2.20 -3.46 -19.79
CA GLN A 41 -2.15 -4.40 -18.65
C GLN A 41 -0.80 -4.38 -17.89
N LEU A 42 0.27 -3.96 -18.54
CA LEU A 42 1.62 -3.88 -17.95
C LEU A 42 1.99 -2.46 -17.45
N SER A 43 1.07 -1.53 -17.47
CA SER A 43 1.25 -0.15 -17.00
C SER A 43 0.12 0.26 -16.05
N HIS A 44 0.38 1.32 -15.28
CA HIS A 44 -0.69 1.99 -14.53
C HIS A 44 -1.50 2.88 -15.48
N PRO A 45 -2.84 2.87 -15.45
CA PRO A 45 -3.64 3.89 -16.10
C PRO A 45 -3.39 5.26 -15.46
N ASP A 46 -3.53 6.32 -16.24
CA ASP A 46 -3.19 7.68 -15.80
C ASP A 46 -4.04 8.15 -14.60
N TRP A 47 -5.32 7.81 -14.58
CA TRP A 47 -6.21 8.11 -13.46
C TRP A 47 -7.38 7.14 -13.36
N GLU A 48 -8.27 7.14 -14.35
CA GLU A 48 -9.43 6.25 -14.38
C GLU A 48 -9.08 4.96 -15.12
N GLY A 49 -9.28 3.83 -14.48
CA GLY A 49 -9.01 2.54 -15.08
C GLY A 49 -8.52 1.52 -14.06
N PHE A 50 -8.29 0.31 -14.54
CA PHE A 50 -7.77 -0.80 -13.77
C PHE A 50 -6.97 -1.73 -14.67
N SER A 51 -5.75 -2.01 -14.32
CA SER A 51 -4.85 -2.90 -15.06
C SER A 51 -4.42 -4.10 -14.21
N ALA A 52 -3.87 -5.11 -14.85
CA ALA A 52 -3.29 -6.24 -14.12
C ALA A 52 -2.11 -5.80 -13.23
N TRP A 53 -1.41 -4.74 -13.62
CA TRP A 53 -0.32 -4.16 -12.83
C TRP A 53 -0.80 -3.60 -11.49
N ASP A 54 -2.01 -3.04 -11.44
CA ASP A 54 -2.60 -2.49 -10.22
C ASP A 54 -2.99 -3.56 -9.19
N MET A 55 -3.08 -4.84 -9.60
CA MET A 55 -3.38 -5.96 -8.70
C MET A 55 -2.22 -6.34 -7.78
N ILE A 56 -0.99 -6.01 -8.13
CA ILE A 56 0.22 -6.47 -7.42
C ILE A 56 0.20 -6.00 -5.96
N MET A 57 -0.02 -4.71 -5.73
CA MET A 57 -0.06 -4.17 -4.36
C MET A 57 -1.22 -4.72 -3.51
N PRO A 58 -2.48 -4.73 -3.97
CA PRO A 58 -3.58 -5.34 -3.24
C PRO A 58 -3.36 -6.83 -2.97
N LEU A 59 -2.79 -7.57 -3.91
CA LEU A 59 -2.46 -8.98 -3.74
C LEU A 59 -1.43 -9.17 -2.61
N PHE A 60 -0.40 -8.33 -2.56
CA PHE A 60 0.59 -8.36 -1.49
C PHE A 60 -0.05 -8.12 -0.12
N LEU A 61 -0.90 -7.09 0.00
CA LEU A 61 -1.64 -6.78 1.23
C LEU A 61 -2.55 -7.94 1.65
N PHE A 62 -3.25 -8.55 0.70
CA PHE A 62 -4.08 -9.73 0.94
C PHE A 62 -3.24 -10.90 1.48
N ILE A 63 -2.11 -11.20 0.86
CA ILE A 63 -1.19 -12.27 1.30
C ILE A 63 -0.66 -11.98 2.72
N VAL A 64 -0.26 -10.76 2.98
CA VAL A 64 0.22 -10.34 4.31
C VAL A 64 -0.89 -10.50 5.35
N GLY A 65 -2.11 -10.04 5.05
CA GLY A 65 -3.27 -10.16 5.92
C GLY A 65 -3.63 -11.61 6.23
N THR A 66 -3.69 -12.46 5.21
CA THR A 66 -4.02 -13.90 5.37
C THR A 66 -2.94 -14.68 6.13
N ALA A 67 -1.66 -14.28 6.03
CA ALA A 67 -0.55 -14.90 6.75
C ALA A 67 -0.45 -14.50 8.24
N MET A 68 -1.01 -13.35 8.62
CA MET A 68 -0.94 -12.83 10.00
C MET A 68 -1.51 -13.78 11.05
N PRO A 69 -2.74 -14.33 10.92
CA PRO A 69 -3.33 -15.22 11.92
C PRO A 69 -2.44 -16.42 12.21
N PHE A 70 -1.91 -17.05 11.16
CA PHE A 70 -1.02 -18.21 11.29
C PHE A 70 0.30 -17.86 11.99
N SER A 71 0.85 -16.69 11.66
CA SER A 71 2.09 -16.22 12.29
C SER A 71 1.90 -15.92 13.77
N PHE A 72 0.79 -15.29 14.15
CA PHE A 72 0.50 -14.92 15.53
C PHE A 72 0.12 -16.14 16.35
N ALA A 73 -0.73 -17.05 15.85
CA ALA A 73 -1.10 -18.29 16.52
C ALA A 73 0.17 -19.09 16.87
N LYS A 74 1.05 -19.32 15.92
CA LYS A 74 2.30 -20.06 16.14
C LYS A 74 3.21 -19.43 17.20
N ARG A 75 3.19 -18.11 17.35
CA ARG A 75 3.99 -17.40 18.38
C ARG A 75 3.35 -17.50 19.76
N ILE A 76 2.02 -17.37 19.83
CA ILE A 76 1.26 -17.53 21.07
C ILE A 76 1.43 -18.97 21.61
N GLU A 77 1.36 -19.99 20.75
CA GLU A 77 1.65 -21.38 21.09
C GLU A 77 3.07 -21.58 21.66
N ARG A 78 4.02 -20.75 21.25
CA ARG A 78 5.40 -20.74 21.76
C ARG A 78 5.59 -19.90 23.01
N GLY A 79 4.50 -19.40 23.63
CA GLY A 79 4.54 -18.62 24.86
C GLY A 79 4.83 -17.13 24.68
N ALA A 80 4.78 -16.59 23.46
CA ALA A 80 4.97 -15.15 23.26
C ALA A 80 3.81 -14.34 23.88
N GLY A 81 4.14 -13.34 24.66
CA GLY A 81 3.18 -12.38 25.19
C GLY A 81 2.69 -11.37 24.13
N LYS A 82 1.59 -10.66 24.41
CA LYS A 82 1.11 -9.59 23.53
C LYS A 82 2.17 -8.51 23.29
N GLY A 83 2.97 -8.15 24.31
CA GLY A 83 4.05 -7.18 24.18
C GLY A 83 5.10 -7.59 23.16
N ASP A 84 5.49 -8.86 23.14
CA ASP A 84 6.46 -9.40 22.18
C ASP A 84 5.93 -9.37 20.76
N LEU A 85 4.62 -9.59 20.59
CA LEU A 85 3.94 -9.50 19.28
C LEU A 85 3.98 -8.05 18.78
N TYR A 86 3.60 -7.10 19.61
CA TYR A 86 3.63 -5.68 19.23
C TYR A 86 5.04 -5.18 18.93
N ALA A 87 6.03 -5.54 19.74
CA ALA A 87 7.43 -5.17 19.48
C ALA A 87 7.86 -5.63 18.08
N LYS A 88 7.54 -6.86 17.70
CA LYS A 88 7.87 -7.40 16.36
C LYS A 88 7.09 -6.74 15.24
N ILE A 89 5.81 -6.40 15.47
CA ILE A 89 4.98 -5.67 14.50
C ILE A 89 5.62 -4.30 14.23
N PHE A 90 5.96 -3.54 15.27
CA PHE A 90 6.56 -2.22 15.10
C PHE A 90 7.96 -2.26 14.51
N ILE A 91 8.82 -3.23 14.89
CA ILE A 91 10.14 -3.41 14.27
C ILE A 91 9.98 -3.69 12.78
N ARG A 92 9.07 -4.60 12.38
CA ARG A 92 8.85 -4.92 10.98
C ARG A 92 8.30 -3.73 10.20
N ALA A 93 7.32 -3.03 10.75
CA ALA A 93 6.75 -1.83 10.14
C ALA A 93 7.81 -0.73 10.01
N GLY A 94 8.63 -0.50 11.05
CA GLY A 94 9.71 0.48 11.02
C GLY A 94 10.76 0.16 9.95
N VAL A 95 11.15 -1.10 9.82
CA VAL A 95 12.10 -1.54 8.77
C VAL A 95 11.52 -1.31 7.39
N LEU A 96 10.25 -1.70 7.14
CA LEU A 96 9.57 -1.48 5.87
C LEU A 96 9.44 0.02 5.55
N PHE A 97 9.12 0.83 6.57
CA PHE A 97 8.99 2.28 6.42
C PHE A 97 10.31 2.92 6.02
N VAL A 98 11.41 2.56 6.70
CA VAL A 98 12.75 3.05 6.38
C VAL A 98 13.18 2.60 4.97
N PHE A 99 12.95 1.35 4.60
CA PHE A 99 13.24 0.89 3.24
C PHE A 99 12.42 1.66 2.19
N GLY A 100 11.16 1.98 2.45
CA GLY A 100 10.37 2.85 1.60
C GLY A 100 11.03 4.22 1.42
N MET A 101 11.50 4.84 2.49
CA MET A 101 12.23 6.11 2.42
C MET A 101 13.56 6.00 1.64
N MET A 102 14.24 4.86 1.72
CA MET A 102 15.48 4.63 0.95
C MET A 102 15.21 4.48 -0.55
N VAL A 103 14.09 3.86 -0.94
CA VAL A 103 13.78 3.55 -2.35
C VAL A 103 13.25 4.77 -3.09
N GLN A 104 12.30 5.50 -2.52
CA GLN A 104 11.64 6.66 -3.17
C GLN A 104 11.64 7.93 -2.33
N GLY A 105 11.92 7.84 -1.03
CA GLY A 105 11.91 8.99 -0.12
C GLY A 105 13.16 9.84 -0.13
N ASN A 106 14.10 9.61 -1.03
CA ASN A 106 15.38 10.33 -1.15
C ASN A 106 16.23 10.34 0.14
N LEU A 107 16.01 9.34 1.02
CA LEU A 107 16.76 9.25 2.29
C LEU A 107 18.28 9.13 2.05
N LEU A 108 18.69 8.42 0.99
CA LEU A 108 20.09 8.19 0.63
C LEU A 108 20.76 9.38 -0.02
N GLU A 109 20.01 10.40 -0.42
CA GLU A 109 20.60 11.64 -0.98
C GLU A 109 21.16 12.58 0.09
N TYR A 110 20.92 12.31 1.38
CA TYR A 110 21.32 13.13 2.52
C TYR A 110 20.91 14.61 2.41
N ASN A 111 19.84 14.88 1.67
CA ASN A 111 19.32 16.22 1.43
C ASN A 111 17.93 16.39 2.04
N LEU A 112 17.84 17.06 3.19
CA LEU A 112 16.59 17.28 3.91
C LEU A 112 15.56 18.09 3.10
N ALA A 113 15.98 18.87 2.11
CA ALA A 113 15.06 19.64 1.26
C ALA A 113 14.31 18.76 0.26
N ARG A 114 14.88 17.60 -0.09
CA ARG A 114 14.28 16.61 -1.01
C ARG A 114 13.69 15.40 -0.31
N LEU A 115 13.84 15.32 1.02
CA LEU A 115 13.35 14.19 1.78
C LEU A 115 11.82 14.11 1.71
N GLN A 116 11.31 12.95 1.33
CA GLN A 116 9.90 12.61 1.33
C GLN A 116 9.64 11.59 2.44
N LEU A 117 8.69 11.91 3.33
CA LEU A 117 8.41 11.05 4.48
C LEU A 117 7.45 9.90 4.12
N TYR A 118 6.54 10.15 3.19
CA TYR A 118 5.53 9.17 2.81
C TYR A 118 5.26 9.25 1.30
N SER A 119 5.95 8.41 0.55
CA SER A 119 5.99 8.48 -0.92
C SER A 119 5.99 7.11 -1.59
N ASN A 120 5.81 6.02 -0.79
CA ASN A 120 6.05 4.69 -1.31
C ASN A 120 5.04 3.67 -0.79
N THR A 121 4.73 2.70 -1.64
CA THR A 121 3.90 1.51 -1.35
C THR A 121 4.38 0.73 -0.11
N LEU A 122 5.70 0.62 0.13
CA LEU A 122 6.24 -0.07 1.31
C LEU A 122 5.82 0.60 2.62
N GLN A 123 5.71 1.92 2.61
CA GLN A 123 5.26 2.69 3.77
C GLN A 123 3.76 2.52 4.00
N ALA A 124 2.95 2.51 2.93
CA ALA A 124 1.52 2.21 3.00
C ALA A 124 1.29 0.78 3.55
N ILE A 125 2.04 -0.20 3.07
CA ILE A 125 2.03 -1.58 3.59
C ILE A 125 2.40 -1.60 5.08
N ALA A 126 3.42 -0.84 5.50
CA ALA A 126 3.83 -0.79 6.90
C ALA A 126 2.71 -0.24 7.80
N CYS A 127 2.05 0.84 7.40
CA CYS A 127 0.93 1.43 8.13
C CYS A 127 -0.27 0.49 8.18
N GLY A 128 -0.72 -0.02 7.03
CA GLY A 128 -1.83 -0.98 6.95
C GLY A 128 -1.56 -2.25 7.76
N TYR A 129 -0.30 -2.75 7.76
CA TYR A 129 0.10 -3.89 8.58
C TYR A 129 -0.07 -3.64 10.08
N VAL A 130 0.32 -2.46 10.58
CA VAL A 130 0.16 -2.10 12.00
C VAL A 130 -1.32 -2.02 12.37
N ILE A 131 -2.13 -1.34 11.55
CA ILE A 131 -3.57 -1.20 11.78
C ILE A 131 -4.27 -2.56 11.77
N ALA A 132 -4.03 -3.39 10.75
CA ALA A 132 -4.61 -4.72 10.64
C ALA A 132 -4.20 -5.62 11.82
N ALA A 133 -2.93 -5.58 12.22
CA ALA A 133 -2.41 -6.33 13.36
C ALA A 133 -3.07 -5.88 14.68
N PHE A 134 -3.24 -4.56 14.87
CA PHE A 134 -3.93 -4.03 16.05
C PHE A 134 -5.38 -4.49 16.11
N VAL A 135 -6.11 -4.39 15.00
CA VAL A 135 -7.50 -4.84 14.90
C VAL A 135 -7.60 -6.34 15.17
N MET A 136 -6.72 -7.14 14.58
CA MET A 136 -6.74 -8.60 14.74
C MET A 136 -6.42 -9.05 16.17
N LEU A 137 -5.48 -8.42 16.85
CA LEU A 137 -5.04 -8.81 18.19
C LEU A 137 -6.01 -8.39 19.30
N ASN A 138 -6.85 -7.38 19.06
CA ASN A 138 -7.69 -6.80 20.11
C ASN A 138 -9.20 -7.00 19.90
N PHE A 139 -9.64 -7.27 18.68
CA PHE A 139 -11.05 -7.33 18.37
C PHE A 139 -11.50 -8.74 17.94
N ARG A 140 -12.73 -9.10 18.28
CA ARG A 140 -13.38 -10.32 17.79
C ARG A 140 -13.74 -10.17 16.31
N VAL A 141 -13.93 -11.28 15.61
CA VAL A 141 -14.19 -11.32 14.15
C VAL A 141 -15.30 -10.36 13.71
N LEU A 142 -16.41 -10.28 14.45
CA LEU A 142 -17.49 -9.34 14.12
C LEU A 142 -17.01 -7.88 14.10
N TRP A 143 -16.23 -7.48 15.10
CA TRP A 143 -15.67 -6.12 15.17
C TRP A 143 -14.60 -5.86 14.11
N GLN A 144 -13.87 -6.90 13.69
CA GLN A 144 -12.94 -6.81 12.56
C GLN A 144 -13.69 -6.53 11.25
N LEU A 145 -14.80 -7.24 11.01
CA LEU A 145 -15.67 -7.00 9.85
C LEU A 145 -16.28 -5.59 9.88
N LEU A 146 -16.77 -5.17 11.04
CA LEU A 146 -17.31 -3.82 11.20
C LEU A 146 -16.24 -2.74 10.98
N ALA A 147 -15.00 -2.97 11.42
CA ALA A 147 -13.89 -2.07 11.16
C ALA A 147 -13.59 -1.94 9.66
N VAL A 148 -13.59 -3.04 8.91
CA VAL A 148 -13.41 -3.01 7.45
C VAL A 148 -14.52 -2.19 6.79
N VAL A 149 -15.77 -2.46 7.14
CA VAL A 149 -16.93 -1.71 6.59
C VAL A 149 -16.84 -0.23 6.96
N ALA A 150 -16.48 0.08 8.21
CA ALA A 150 -16.35 1.46 8.68
C ALA A 150 -15.21 2.22 7.97
N LEU A 151 -14.07 1.57 7.74
CA LEU A 151 -12.95 2.19 7.00
C LEU A 151 -13.32 2.45 5.54
N LEU A 152 -13.92 1.47 4.86
CA LEU A 152 -14.33 1.63 3.45
C LEU A 152 -15.43 2.67 3.29
N ALA A 153 -16.49 2.60 4.13
CA ALA A 153 -17.59 3.55 4.10
C ALA A 153 -17.12 4.95 4.53
N GLY A 154 -16.22 5.02 5.51
CA GLY A 154 -15.63 6.27 5.98
C GLY A 154 -14.77 6.93 4.90
N TYR A 155 -13.89 6.18 4.24
CA TYR A 155 -13.11 6.69 3.11
C TYR A 155 -14.02 7.22 1.99
N TRP A 156 -14.98 6.39 1.56
CA TRP A 156 -15.94 6.80 0.54
C TRP A 156 -16.74 8.03 0.96
N GLY A 157 -17.25 8.04 2.20
CA GLY A 157 -18.02 9.16 2.72
C GLY A 157 -17.21 10.46 2.80
N LEU A 158 -15.95 10.38 3.25
CA LEU A 158 -15.05 11.53 3.27
C LEU A 158 -14.84 12.09 1.86
N MET A 159 -14.55 11.24 0.89
CA MET A 159 -14.31 11.66 -0.49
C MET A 159 -15.55 12.27 -1.15
N MET A 160 -16.76 11.77 -0.84
CA MET A 160 -18.02 12.19 -1.49
C MET A 160 -18.70 13.38 -0.81
N PHE A 161 -18.57 13.53 0.50
CA PHE A 161 -19.40 14.50 1.25
C PHE A 161 -18.60 15.63 1.89
N VAL A 162 -17.28 15.57 1.94
CA VAL A 162 -16.46 16.61 2.55
C VAL A 162 -15.92 17.56 1.51
N PRO A 163 -16.34 18.87 1.53
CA PRO A 163 -15.73 19.89 0.69
C PRO A 163 -14.34 20.26 1.23
N PHE A 164 -13.43 20.68 0.36
CA PHE A 164 -12.08 21.08 0.75
C PHE A 164 -11.58 22.25 -0.12
N GLU A 165 -10.82 23.14 0.48
CA GLU A 165 -10.10 24.25 -0.21
C GLU A 165 -10.96 25.07 -1.22
N GLY A 166 -12.26 25.29 -0.87
CA GLY A 166 -13.20 26.00 -1.75
C GLY A 166 -13.74 25.16 -2.91
N LYS A 167 -13.40 23.87 -3.01
CA LYS A 167 -13.95 22.94 -3.99
C LYS A 167 -15.18 22.23 -3.45
N PRO A 168 -16.17 21.91 -4.32
CA PRO A 168 -17.37 21.20 -3.90
C PRO A 168 -17.04 19.77 -3.43
N ALA A 169 -17.92 19.22 -2.59
CA ALA A 169 -17.88 17.82 -2.19
C ALA A 169 -17.96 16.90 -3.42
N GLY A 170 -17.28 15.76 -3.38
CA GLY A 170 -17.26 14.81 -4.48
C GLY A 170 -16.31 15.16 -5.63
N THR A 171 -15.42 16.14 -5.46
CA THR A 171 -14.37 16.42 -6.46
C THR A 171 -13.31 15.32 -6.39
N LEU A 172 -13.17 14.54 -7.48
CA LEU A 172 -12.28 13.38 -7.59
C LEU A 172 -11.22 13.53 -8.70
N GLU A 173 -10.88 14.74 -9.08
CA GLU A 173 -9.85 14.99 -10.09
C GLU A 173 -8.45 14.54 -9.61
N PRO A 174 -7.53 14.14 -10.51
CA PRO A 174 -6.19 13.70 -10.15
C PRO A 174 -5.43 14.71 -9.29
N ASP A 175 -5.53 15.98 -9.66
CA ASP A 175 -4.83 17.07 -9.00
C ASP A 175 -5.64 17.78 -7.94
N ALA A 176 -6.93 17.42 -7.80
CA ALA A 176 -7.87 18.08 -6.92
C ALA A 176 -8.85 17.09 -6.29
N ASN A 177 -8.41 16.45 -5.21
CA ASN A 177 -9.22 15.58 -4.39
C ASN A 177 -8.90 15.72 -2.91
N LEU A 178 -9.83 15.31 -2.05
CA LEU A 178 -9.69 15.44 -0.59
C LEU A 178 -8.47 14.69 -0.05
N ALA A 179 -8.16 13.50 -0.58
CA ALA A 179 -7.03 12.70 -0.11
C ALA A 179 -5.70 13.42 -0.37
N ARG A 180 -5.54 14.05 -1.54
CA ARG A 180 -4.37 14.88 -1.87
C ARG A 180 -4.27 16.12 -0.98
N TYR A 181 -5.39 16.72 -0.66
CA TYR A 181 -5.43 17.86 0.27
C TYR A 181 -4.98 17.45 1.68
N ILE A 182 -5.44 16.29 2.18
CA ILE A 182 -5.04 15.74 3.47
C ILE A 182 -3.53 15.41 3.48
N ASP A 183 -3.01 14.81 2.40
CA ASP A 183 -1.59 14.56 2.25
C ASP A 183 -0.77 15.86 2.30
N ALA A 184 -1.24 16.91 1.64
CA ALA A 184 -0.61 18.23 1.68
C ALA A 184 -0.64 18.84 3.08
N LEU A 185 -1.73 18.69 3.80
CA LEU A 185 -1.90 19.22 5.16
C LEU A 185 -0.99 18.50 6.18
N ILE A 186 -0.90 17.17 6.10
CA ILE A 186 -0.16 16.36 7.08
C ILE A 186 1.32 16.29 6.75
N LEU A 187 1.69 16.06 5.50
CA LEU A 187 3.08 15.88 5.08
C LEU A 187 3.77 17.21 4.74
N GLY A 188 3.01 18.24 4.39
CA GLY A 188 3.54 19.55 4.04
C GLY A 188 4.64 19.45 2.97
N ARG A 189 5.82 19.96 3.29
CA ARG A 189 6.99 19.94 2.38
C ARG A 189 7.57 18.54 2.11
N PHE A 190 7.26 17.57 2.96
CA PHE A 190 7.74 16.20 2.85
C PHE A 190 6.86 15.30 1.98
N ARG A 191 5.85 15.89 1.35
CA ARG A 191 5.01 15.23 0.35
C ARG A 191 5.79 15.03 -0.95
N ASP A 192 5.51 13.95 -1.66
CA ASP A 192 5.94 13.79 -3.05
C ASP A 192 5.13 14.73 -3.98
N PRO A 193 5.75 15.75 -4.58
CA PRO A 193 5.04 16.69 -5.44
C PRO A 193 4.79 16.13 -6.85
N GLY A 194 5.52 15.11 -7.27
CA GLY A 194 5.55 14.59 -8.63
C GLY A 194 4.52 13.51 -8.94
N THR A 195 3.66 13.14 -8.00
CA THR A 195 2.72 12.03 -8.18
C THR A 195 1.27 12.44 -7.91
N THR A 196 0.34 11.79 -8.59
CA THR A 196 -1.10 11.84 -8.31
C THR A 196 -1.50 10.89 -7.18
N TYR A 197 -0.62 9.98 -6.77
CA TYR A 197 -0.89 9.04 -5.68
C TYR A 197 -1.09 9.77 -4.36
N THR A 198 -1.98 9.24 -3.54
CA THR A 198 -2.27 9.70 -2.19
C THR A 198 -1.94 8.60 -1.19
N TRP A 199 -1.40 8.96 -0.04
CA TRP A 199 -0.80 7.99 0.87
C TRP A 199 -1.47 7.93 2.23
N VAL A 200 -1.70 9.09 2.87
CA VAL A 200 -2.15 9.13 4.26
C VAL A 200 -3.53 8.50 4.42
N LEU A 201 -4.51 9.00 3.67
CA LEU A 201 -5.89 8.51 3.76
C LEU A 201 -6.06 7.13 3.12
N SER A 202 -5.37 6.88 2.01
CA SER A 202 -5.46 5.61 1.26
C SER A 202 -4.76 4.43 1.93
N SER A 203 -3.94 4.65 2.96
CA SER A 203 -3.28 3.58 3.73
C SER A 203 -4.10 3.08 4.93
N LEU A 204 -5.26 3.66 5.20
CA LEU A 204 -6.20 3.21 6.20
C LEU A 204 -7.07 2.08 5.70
#